data_67bc19f8e2937355bec548b31979e9db
#
_entry.id   67bc19f8e2937355bec548b31979e9db
#
_cell.length_a   1.000
_cell.length_b   1.000
_cell.length_c   1.000
_cell.angle_alpha   90.00
_cell.angle_beta   90.00
_cell.angle_gamma   90.00
#
_symmetry.space_group_name_H-M   'P 1'
#
loop_
_entity.id
_entity.type
_entity.pdbx_description
1 polymer ?
#
loop_
_entity_poly.entity_id
_entity_poly.type
_entity_poly.pdbx_seq_one_letter_code
_entity_poly.pdbx_strand_id
1 'polypeptide(L)'
;MAITIARAFGSGMGLGKICGAVSGAFMVLGFKYQNEDDERQARYKTYDLVKEFIKRFEEQHGTITCKKLLGGVDVGTEMGRQQAADRKLFTTLCPEFVRDAAKILDDLLK
;
A
#
# COMPACT_ATOMS: atom_id res chain seq x y z
N MET A 1 9.00 -14.26 9.27
CA MET A 1 8.48 -14.78 7.98
C MET A 1 7.70 -13.73 7.19
N ALA A 2 6.71 -13.05 7.79
CA ALA A 2 5.90 -12.06 7.08
C ALA A 2 6.72 -10.92 6.44
N ILE A 3 7.71 -10.40 7.15
CA ILE A 3 8.59 -9.34 6.63
C ILE A 3 9.37 -9.86 5.43
N THR A 4 9.87 -11.10 5.49
CA THR A 4 10.62 -11.70 4.39
C THR A 4 9.75 -11.89 3.15
N ILE A 5 8.53 -12.39 3.34
CA ILE A 5 7.58 -12.60 2.23
C ILE A 5 7.18 -11.27 1.59
N ALA A 6 6.98 -10.23 2.40
CA ALA A 6 6.50 -8.93 1.94
C ALA A 6 7.61 -8.02 1.38
N ARG A 7 8.89 -8.43 1.50
CA ARG A 7 10.04 -7.58 1.15
C ARG A 7 9.97 -7.00 -0.26
N ALA A 8 9.46 -7.78 -1.22
CA ALA A 8 9.41 -7.36 -2.61
C ALA A 8 8.41 -6.25 -2.90
N PHE A 9 7.49 -5.96 -1.99
CA PHE A 9 6.40 -5.01 -2.23
C PHE A 9 6.73 -3.57 -1.86
N GLY A 10 7.81 -3.34 -1.12
CA GLY A 10 8.23 -2.00 -0.76
C GLY A 10 8.63 -1.16 -1.97
N SER A 11 8.54 0.16 -1.85
CA SER A 11 8.84 1.12 -2.94
C SER A 11 8.13 0.79 -4.25
N GLY A 12 6.85 0.40 -4.15
CA GLY A 12 6.07 0.01 -5.31
C GLY A 12 6.70 -1.17 -6.03
N MET A 13 7.12 -2.20 -5.30
CA MET A 13 7.82 -3.40 -5.80
C MET A 13 9.19 -3.06 -6.41
N GLY A 14 9.82 -2.01 -5.86
CA GLY A 14 11.09 -1.50 -6.39
C GLY A 14 10.95 -0.83 -7.76
N LEU A 15 9.72 -0.63 -8.24
CA LEU A 15 9.44 -0.11 -9.58
C LEU A 15 8.64 1.20 -9.54
N GLY A 16 8.38 1.74 -8.37
CA GLY A 16 7.56 2.94 -8.25
C GLY A 16 6.08 2.73 -8.58
N LYS A 17 5.63 1.47 -8.54
CA LYS A 17 4.22 1.12 -8.82
C LYS A 17 3.37 1.33 -7.58
N ILE A 18 2.51 0.37 -7.21
CA ILE A 18 1.61 0.52 -6.06
C ILE A 18 2.42 0.70 -4.77
N CYS A 19 2.09 1.73 -4.01
CA CYS A 19 2.74 2.04 -2.72
C CYS A 19 2.73 0.81 -1.81
N GLY A 20 3.88 0.55 -1.15
CA GLY A 20 4.02 -0.59 -0.23
C GLY A 20 3.05 -0.56 0.94
N ALA A 21 2.67 0.63 1.41
CA ALA A 21 1.65 0.77 2.45
C ALA A 21 0.30 0.26 1.96
N VAL A 22 -0.03 0.49 0.68
CA VAL A 22 -1.28 0.05 0.07
C VAL A 22 -1.26 -1.47 -0.15
N SER A 23 -0.21 -2.01 -0.77
CA SER A 23 -0.13 -3.46 -1.00
C SER A 23 -0.05 -4.24 0.31
N GLY A 24 0.64 -3.70 1.32
CA GLY A 24 0.66 -4.28 2.66
C GLY A 24 -0.73 -4.31 3.29
N ALA A 25 -1.50 -3.23 3.10
CA ALA A 25 -2.88 -3.17 3.57
C ALA A 25 -3.74 -4.25 2.90
N PHE A 26 -3.54 -4.49 1.61
CA PHE A 26 -4.28 -5.54 0.89
C PHE A 26 -4.03 -6.93 1.48
N MET A 27 -2.79 -7.21 1.90
CA MET A 27 -2.48 -8.47 2.57
C MET A 27 -3.26 -8.63 3.87
N VAL A 28 -3.38 -7.55 4.64
CA VAL A 28 -4.15 -7.56 5.90
C VAL A 28 -5.64 -7.76 5.62
N LEU A 29 -6.17 -7.09 4.59
CA LEU A 29 -7.59 -7.24 4.22
C LEU A 29 -7.94 -8.68 3.88
N GLY A 30 -7.00 -9.43 3.31
CA GLY A 30 -7.20 -10.84 2.97
C GLY A 30 -7.50 -11.70 4.20
N PHE A 31 -7.04 -11.31 5.38
CA PHE A 31 -7.29 -12.06 6.61
C PHE A 31 -8.70 -11.89 7.15
N LYS A 32 -9.43 -10.84 6.78
CA LYS A 32 -10.76 -10.60 7.33
C LYS A 32 -11.71 -11.76 7.11
N TYR A 33 -11.62 -12.39 5.96
CA TYR A 33 -12.52 -13.49 5.58
C TYR A 33 -11.81 -14.85 5.60
N GLN A 34 -10.78 -15.01 6.44
CA GLN A 34 -9.99 -16.24 6.51
C GLN A 34 -10.82 -17.47 6.93
N ASN A 35 -11.94 -17.26 7.63
CA ASN A 35 -12.83 -18.33 8.10
C ASN A 35 -14.01 -18.57 7.16
N GLU A 36 -14.07 -17.90 6.01
CA GLU A 36 -15.09 -18.15 5.00
C GLU A 36 -14.78 -19.47 4.30
N ASP A 37 -15.73 -20.41 4.32
CA ASP A 37 -15.55 -21.74 3.74
C ASP A 37 -15.48 -21.71 2.22
N ASP A 38 -16.21 -20.80 1.59
CA ASP A 38 -16.23 -20.66 0.14
C ASP A 38 -15.13 -19.70 -0.30
N GLU A 39 -14.06 -20.24 -0.88
CA GLU A 39 -12.91 -19.44 -1.34
C GLU A 39 -13.31 -18.36 -2.36
N ARG A 40 -14.27 -18.67 -3.23
CA ARG A 40 -14.75 -17.70 -4.22
C ARG A 40 -15.44 -16.53 -3.54
N GLN A 41 -16.27 -16.79 -2.55
CA GLN A 41 -16.94 -15.76 -1.76
C GLN A 41 -15.93 -14.91 -0.99
N ALA A 42 -14.95 -15.56 -0.34
CA ALA A 42 -13.90 -14.87 0.38
C ALA A 42 -13.14 -13.92 -0.53
N ARG A 43 -12.82 -14.37 -1.74
CA ARG A 43 -12.10 -13.57 -2.72
C ARG A 43 -12.88 -12.33 -3.12
N TYR A 44 -14.14 -12.48 -3.49
CA TYR A 44 -14.95 -11.35 -3.93
C TYR A 44 -15.23 -10.35 -2.81
N LYS A 45 -15.45 -10.84 -1.60
CA LYS A 45 -15.60 -9.96 -0.43
C LYS A 45 -14.32 -9.17 -0.17
N THR A 46 -13.17 -9.82 -0.33
CA THR A 46 -11.87 -9.15 -0.20
C THR A 46 -11.70 -8.08 -1.28
N TYR A 47 -12.08 -8.36 -2.51
CA TYR A 47 -12.01 -7.36 -3.59
C TYR A 47 -12.86 -6.14 -3.30
N ASP A 48 -14.03 -6.31 -2.69
CA ASP A 48 -14.86 -5.17 -2.31
C ASP A 48 -14.16 -4.29 -1.26
N LEU A 49 -13.46 -4.91 -0.31
CA LEU A 49 -12.67 -4.17 0.67
C LEU A 49 -11.49 -3.44 0.02
N VAL A 50 -10.84 -4.07 -0.96
CA VAL A 50 -9.76 -3.44 -1.72
C VAL A 50 -10.25 -2.18 -2.42
N LYS A 51 -11.41 -2.25 -3.07
CA LYS A 51 -12.01 -1.11 -3.76
C LYS A 51 -12.32 0.04 -2.79
N GLU A 52 -12.88 -0.29 -1.64
CA GLU A 52 -13.19 0.72 -0.63
C GLU A 52 -11.94 1.34 -0.04
N PHE A 53 -10.90 0.52 0.20
CA PHE A 53 -9.61 1.03 0.67
C PHE A 53 -9.01 2.02 -0.33
N ILE A 54 -8.97 1.64 -1.60
CA ILE A 54 -8.41 2.50 -2.66
C ILE A 54 -9.18 3.82 -2.72
N LYS A 55 -10.50 3.77 -2.67
CA LYS A 55 -11.33 4.97 -2.69
C LYS A 55 -10.96 5.92 -1.56
N ARG A 56 -10.88 5.42 -0.33
CA ARG A 56 -10.55 6.25 0.84
C ARG A 56 -9.12 6.78 0.79
N PHE A 57 -8.18 5.95 0.37
CA PHE A 57 -6.78 6.35 0.26
C PHE A 57 -6.61 7.43 -0.82
N GLU A 58 -7.26 7.26 -1.97
CA GLU A 58 -7.18 8.23 -3.06
C GLU A 58 -7.91 9.54 -2.73
N GLU A 59 -8.93 9.51 -1.90
CA GLU A 59 -9.58 10.73 -1.41
C GLU A 59 -8.60 11.59 -0.60
N GLN A 60 -7.67 10.96 0.11
CA GLN A 60 -6.67 11.67 0.93
C GLN A 60 -5.42 12.03 0.14
N HIS A 61 -4.97 11.17 -0.75
CA HIS A 61 -3.65 11.29 -1.39
C HIS A 61 -3.69 11.40 -2.91
N GLY A 62 -4.85 11.20 -3.52
CA GLY A 62 -5.04 11.35 -4.97
C GLY A 62 -4.61 10.16 -5.81
N THR A 63 -3.85 9.23 -5.25
CA THR A 63 -3.31 8.08 -5.99
C THR A 63 -2.84 6.99 -5.02
N ILE A 64 -2.65 5.77 -5.53
CA ILE A 64 -2.01 4.68 -4.79
C ILE A 64 -0.63 4.34 -5.34
N THR A 65 -0.15 5.08 -6.33
CA THR A 65 1.11 4.80 -7.02
C THR A 65 2.28 5.49 -6.33
N CYS A 66 3.32 4.74 -5.99
CA CYS A 66 4.50 5.25 -5.30
C CYS A 66 5.09 6.49 -5.99
N LYS A 67 5.30 6.41 -7.30
CA LYS A 67 5.88 7.52 -8.06
C LYS A 67 5.06 8.81 -7.91
N LYS A 68 3.74 8.73 -8.05
CA LYS A 68 2.87 9.89 -7.93
C LYS A 68 2.78 10.40 -6.50
N LEU A 69 2.75 9.49 -5.52
CA LEU A 69 2.75 9.87 -4.11
C LEU A 69 4.01 10.62 -3.72
N LEU A 70 5.13 10.30 -4.36
CA LEU A 70 6.41 10.97 -4.12
C LEU A 70 6.63 12.17 -5.04
N GLY A 71 5.57 12.71 -5.64
CA GLY A 71 5.66 13.92 -6.45
C GLY A 71 6.37 13.71 -7.78
N GLY A 72 6.35 12.51 -8.32
CA GLY A 72 6.96 12.19 -9.60
C GLY A 72 8.36 11.59 -9.49
N VAL A 73 8.89 11.40 -8.27
CA VAL A 73 10.19 10.77 -8.07
C VAL A 73 10.07 9.26 -8.31
N ASP A 74 10.79 8.75 -9.29
CA ASP A 74 10.72 7.34 -9.68
C ASP A 74 11.77 6.50 -8.95
N VAL A 75 11.36 5.84 -7.86
CA VAL A 75 12.24 4.97 -7.07
C VAL A 75 12.60 3.68 -7.78
N GLY A 76 12.02 3.41 -8.96
CA GLY A 76 12.42 2.31 -9.83
C GLY A 76 13.73 2.56 -10.55
N THR A 77 14.25 3.79 -10.50
CA THR A 77 15.55 4.16 -11.08
C THR A 77 16.53 4.49 -9.96
N GLU A 78 17.83 4.34 -10.27
CA GLU A 78 18.88 4.69 -9.31
C GLU A 78 18.83 6.20 -8.99
N MET A 79 18.65 7.04 -9.99
CA MET A 79 18.55 8.49 -9.80
C MET A 79 17.35 8.85 -8.94
N GLY A 80 16.19 8.24 -9.17
CA GLY A 80 15.01 8.48 -8.36
C GLY A 80 15.18 8.06 -6.91
N ARG A 81 15.82 6.90 -6.68
CA ARG A 81 16.12 6.46 -5.32
C ARG A 81 17.04 7.45 -4.60
N GLN A 82 18.05 7.96 -5.31
CA GLN A 82 18.97 8.94 -4.75
C GLN A 82 18.24 10.25 -4.43
N GLN A 83 17.37 10.72 -5.33
CA GLN A 83 16.56 11.92 -5.08
C GLN A 83 15.65 11.76 -3.87
N ALA A 84 15.01 10.60 -3.74
CA ALA A 84 14.13 10.32 -2.61
C ALA A 84 14.91 10.31 -1.29
N ALA A 85 16.10 9.73 -1.29
CA ALA A 85 16.98 9.71 -0.11
C ALA A 85 17.46 11.11 0.25
N ASP A 86 17.92 11.87 -0.74
CA ASP A 86 18.43 13.24 -0.54
C ASP A 86 17.34 14.17 -0.02
N ARG A 87 16.11 14.02 -0.49
CA ARG A 87 14.96 14.81 -0.05
C ARG A 87 14.30 14.22 1.20
N LYS A 88 14.83 13.14 1.73
CA LYS A 88 14.34 12.45 2.94
C LYS A 88 12.87 12.01 2.83
N LEU A 89 12.43 11.65 1.62
CA LEU A 89 11.04 11.25 1.39
C LEU A 89 10.68 9.97 2.12
N PHE A 90 11.63 9.03 2.24
CA PHE A 90 11.40 7.75 2.93
C PHE A 90 11.17 7.93 4.43
N THR A 91 11.65 9.02 5.02
CA THR A 91 11.54 9.27 6.46
C THR A 91 10.49 10.31 6.81
N THR A 92 10.11 11.17 5.86
CA THR A 92 9.15 12.25 6.12
C THR A 92 7.78 12.00 5.52
N LEU A 93 7.72 11.46 4.31
CA LEU A 93 6.46 11.31 3.57
C LEU A 93 5.89 9.88 3.65
N CYS A 94 6.72 8.87 3.41
CA CYS A 94 6.26 7.48 3.41
C CYS A 94 5.61 7.04 4.74
N PRO A 95 6.13 7.43 5.92
CA PRO A 95 5.46 7.10 7.17
C PRO A 95 4.03 7.62 7.28
N GLU A 96 3.71 8.75 6.65
CA GLU A 96 2.35 9.27 6.63
C GLU A 96 1.41 8.37 5.84
N PHE A 97 1.88 7.81 4.73
CA PHE A 97 1.10 6.87 3.93
C PHE A 97 0.81 5.61 4.74
N VAL A 98 1.79 5.11 5.48
CA VAL A 98 1.62 3.94 6.35
C VAL A 98 0.60 4.22 7.44
N ARG A 99 0.67 5.39 8.07
CA ARG A 99 -0.25 5.78 9.14
C ARG A 99 -1.69 5.86 8.60
N ASP A 100 -1.87 6.52 7.46
CA ASP A 100 -3.20 6.68 6.89
C ASP A 100 -3.78 5.36 6.40
N ALA A 101 -2.93 4.50 5.82
CA ALA A 101 -3.33 3.15 5.44
C ALA A 101 -3.79 2.36 6.67
N ALA A 102 -3.06 2.45 7.77
CA ALA A 102 -3.42 1.75 9.01
C ALA A 102 -4.76 2.24 9.57
N LYS A 103 -5.04 3.53 9.49
CA LYS A 103 -6.32 4.08 9.94
C LYS A 103 -7.48 3.57 9.10
N ILE A 104 -7.32 3.53 7.78
CA ILE A 104 -8.34 3.00 6.88
C ILE A 104 -8.59 1.53 7.18
N LEU A 105 -7.52 0.74 7.37
CA LEU A 105 -7.63 -0.66 7.73
C LEU A 105 -8.41 -0.85 9.02
N ASP A 106 -8.11 -0.07 10.03
CA ASP A 106 -8.78 -0.16 11.34
C ASP A 106 -10.29 -0.02 11.18
N ASP A 107 -10.72 0.94 10.36
CA ASP A 107 -12.14 1.16 10.09
C ASP A 107 -12.77 0.03 9.29
N LEU A 108 -12.07 -0.49 8.29
CA LEU A 108 -12.60 -1.55 7.43
C LEU A 108 -12.65 -2.91 8.11
N LEU A 109 -11.82 -3.14 9.12
CA LEU A 109 -11.75 -4.41 9.84
C LEU A 109 -12.71 -4.50 11.04
N LYS A 110 -13.39 -3.41 11.35
CA LYS A 110 -14.39 -3.40 12.44
C LYS A 110 -15.65 -4.22 12.14
#